data_0bc43acbbcd3c5b9c2a9d3a79fe51766
#
_entry.id   0bc43acbbcd3c5b9c2a9d3a79fe51766
#
_cell.length_a   1.000
_cell.length_b   1.000
_cell.length_c   1.000
_cell.angle_alpha   90.00
_cell.angle_beta   90.00
_cell.angle_gamma   90.00
#
_symmetry.space_group_name_H-M   'P 1'
#
loop_
_entity.id
_entity.type
_entity.pdbx_description
1 polymer ?
#
loop_
_entity_poly.entity_id
_entity_poly.type
_entity_poly.pdbx_seq_one_letter_code
_entity_poly.pdbx_strand_id
1 'polypeptide(L)'
;MAEDAWNTRDPATVVLVYTEDTRWRNRSEFPVGREQVRQFLQRKWAKELDYRLIKDLWACADNRIAVRFAYEWHDDSGNWFRSYGNENWEFNAQGFMQRRFASINDLPISEAQRKFRWPLGRRPDDHPGLSELGL
;
A
#
# COMPACT_ATOMS: atom_id res chain seq x y z
N MET A 1 -0.43 1.78 -11.20
CA MET A 1 0.74 2.65 -10.93
C MET A 1 1.13 2.64 -9.46
N ALA A 2 0.27 3.11 -8.56
CA ALA A 2 0.63 3.09 -7.12
C ALA A 2 0.80 1.66 -6.58
N GLU A 3 -0.08 0.74 -6.96
CA GLU A 3 0.04 -0.66 -6.57
C GLU A 3 1.39 -1.25 -7.01
N ASP A 4 1.77 -1.04 -8.26
CA ASP A 4 3.03 -1.56 -8.80
C ASP A 4 4.25 -0.95 -8.10
N ALA A 5 4.22 0.37 -7.86
CA ALA A 5 5.31 1.05 -7.14
C ALA A 5 5.49 0.47 -5.73
N TRP A 6 4.40 0.29 -4.99
CA TRP A 6 4.45 -0.27 -3.64
C TRP A 6 4.89 -1.73 -3.63
N ASN A 7 4.50 -2.52 -4.63
CA ASN A 7 4.94 -3.91 -4.75
C ASN A 7 6.43 -4.05 -5.07
N THR A 8 7.13 -2.98 -5.47
CA THR A 8 8.59 -3.00 -5.57
C THR A 8 9.24 -3.11 -4.19
N ARG A 9 8.56 -2.66 -3.14
CA ARG A 9 9.08 -2.56 -1.77
C ARG A 9 10.36 -1.73 -1.70
N ASP A 10 10.48 -0.78 -2.61
CA ASP A 10 11.63 0.12 -2.69
C ASP A 10 11.19 1.54 -2.32
N PRO A 11 11.57 2.04 -1.13
CA PRO A 11 11.20 3.39 -0.71
C PRO A 11 11.61 4.47 -1.70
N ALA A 12 12.76 4.36 -2.33
CA ALA A 12 13.24 5.35 -3.29
C ALA A 12 12.35 5.43 -4.54
N THR A 13 11.80 4.30 -4.99
CA THR A 13 10.87 4.24 -6.11
C THR A 13 9.50 4.80 -5.70
N VAL A 14 8.99 4.41 -4.54
CA VAL A 14 7.65 4.81 -4.09
C VAL A 14 7.55 6.31 -3.88
N VAL A 15 8.56 6.96 -3.31
CA VAL A 15 8.50 8.41 -3.04
C VAL A 15 8.34 9.26 -4.29
N LEU A 16 8.68 8.73 -5.47
CA LEU A 16 8.60 9.48 -6.72
C LEU A 16 7.16 9.78 -7.17
N VAL A 17 6.17 9.08 -6.66
CA VAL A 17 4.76 9.35 -7.00
C VAL A 17 4.14 10.47 -6.15
N TYR A 18 4.87 10.94 -5.14
CA TYR A 18 4.41 11.95 -4.19
C TYR A 18 5.10 13.30 -4.43
N THR A 19 4.42 14.38 -4.02
CA THR A 19 5.07 15.69 -4.01
C THR A 19 6.18 15.76 -2.97
N GLU A 20 7.13 16.69 -3.13
CA GLU A 20 8.22 16.86 -2.17
C GLU A 20 7.71 17.19 -0.77
N ASP A 21 6.62 17.94 -0.68
CA ASP A 21 5.99 18.37 0.57
C ASP A 21 4.76 17.52 0.94
N THR A 22 4.64 16.32 0.39
CA THR A 22 3.50 15.45 0.61
C THR A 22 3.16 15.27 2.09
N ARG A 23 1.87 15.14 2.39
CA ARG A 23 1.39 14.93 3.75
C ARG A 23 0.60 13.63 3.83
N TRP A 24 0.99 12.77 4.75
CA TRP A 24 0.32 11.50 5.00
C TRP A 24 -0.28 11.44 6.39
N ARG A 25 -1.34 10.67 6.52
CA ARG A 25 -1.66 9.94 7.72
C ARG A 25 -1.69 8.47 7.35
N ASN A 26 -0.89 7.65 8.03
CA ASN A 26 -0.93 6.20 7.90
C ASN A 26 -1.18 5.60 9.28
N ARG A 27 -2.36 5.01 9.47
CA ARG A 27 -2.84 4.63 10.81
C ARG A 27 -2.86 5.86 11.71
N SER A 28 -1.97 5.94 12.68
CA SER A 28 -1.82 7.08 13.60
C SER A 28 -0.50 7.83 13.43
N GLU A 29 0.26 7.54 12.38
CA GLU A 29 1.49 8.26 12.04
C GLU A 29 1.22 9.33 10.99
N PHE A 30 1.96 10.44 11.06
CA PHE A 30 1.77 11.62 10.20
C PHE A 30 3.08 12.02 9.52
N PRO A 31 3.60 11.22 8.57
CA PRO A 31 4.80 11.61 7.83
C PRO A 31 4.55 12.86 6.97
N VAL A 32 5.51 13.78 6.96
CA VAL A 32 5.49 15.00 6.15
C VAL A 32 6.76 15.05 5.30
N GLY A 33 6.59 15.20 3.99
CA GLY A 33 7.67 15.28 3.04
C GLY A 33 8.23 13.91 2.64
N ARG A 34 8.88 13.87 1.47
CA ARG A 34 9.42 12.63 0.89
C ARG A 34 10.40 11.92 1.83
N GLU A 35 11.22 12.67 2.56
CA GLU A 35 12.21 12.03 3.43
C GLU A 35 11.56 11.28 4.59
N GLN A 36 10.56 11.87 5.24
CA GLN A 36 9.83 11.18 6.30
C GLN A 36 9.03 9.99 5.76
N VAL A 37 8.45 10.13 4.56
CA VAL A 37 7.77 9.03 3.88
C VAL A 37 8.76 7.90 3.58
N ARG A 38 9.95 8.21 3.07
CA ARG A 38 10.99 7.22 2.78
C ARG A 38 11.41 6.47 4.05
N GLN A 39 11.63 7.18 5.14
CA GLN A 39 11.96 6.57 6.43
C GLN A 39 10.83 5.66 6.95
N PHE A 40 9.59 6.11 6.82
CA PHE A 40 8.40 5.31 7.16
C PHE A 40 8.39 3.99 6.37
N LEU A 41 8.61 4.06 5.05
CA LEU A 41 8.60 2.89 4.19
C LEU A 41 9.76 1.94 4.49
N GLN A 42 10.93 2.46 4.85
CA GLN A 42 12.06 1.63 5.28
C GLN A 42 11.69 0.80 6.51
N ARG A 43 11.08 1.42 7.51
CA ARG A 43 10.62 0.70 8.71
C ARG A 43 9.54 -0.32 8.38
N LYS A 44 8.60 0.06 7.51
CA LYS A 44 7.50 -0.80 7.09
C LYS A 44 8.02 -2.10 6.47
N TRP A 45 8.88 -2.01 5.47
CA TRP A 45 9.34 -3.20 4.76
C TRP A 45 10.51 -3.93 5.44
N ALA A 46 11.10 -3.35 6.47
CA ALA A 46 11.96 -4.09 7.39
C ALA A 46 11.15 -5.03 8.30
N LYS A 47 9.90 -4.66 8.60
CA LYS A 47 8.99 -5.42 9.45
C LYS A 47 8.05 -6.33 8.67
N GLU A 48 7.49 -5.83 7.56
CA GLU A 48 6.48 -6.53 6.76
C GLU A 48 7.18 -7.25 5.61
N LEU A 49 7.54 -8.52 5.85
CA LEU A 49 8.31 -9.34 4.93
C LEU A 49 7.40 -10.03 3.91
N ASP A 50 7.94 -10.30 2.73
CA ASP A 50 7.22 -10.94 1.61
C ASP A 50 5.91 -10.23 1.24
N TYR A 51 5.89 -8.93 1.37
CA TYR A 51 4.75 -8.03 1.16
C TYR A 51 4.21 -8.09 -0.27
N ARG A 52 2.90 -8.28 -0.39
CA ARG A 52 2.15 -8.25 -1.65
C ARG A 52 0.86 -7.48 -1.45
N LEU A 53 0.59 -6.56 -2.36
CA LEU A 53 -0.49 -5.58 -2.26
C LEU A 53 -1.41 -5.66 -3.47
N ILE A 54 -2.72 -5.59 -3.22
CA ILE A 54 -3.74 -5.37 -4.24
C ILE A 54 -4.53 -4.12 -3.87
N LYS A 55 -4.64 -3.18 -4.80
CA LYS A 55 -5.48 -2.00 -4.68
C LYS A 55 -6.68 -2.11 -5.61
N ASP A 56 -7.77 -1.47 -5.21
CA ASP A 56 -9.00 -1.40 -5.98
C ASP A 56 -9.55 0.02 -5.92
N LEU A 57 -9.69 0.66 -7.09
CA LEU A 57 -10.27 1.99 -7.18
C LEU A 57 -11.74 1.91 -6.78
N TRP A 58 -12.13 2.70 -5.77
CA TRP A 58 -13.51 2.72 -5.30
C TRP A 58 -14.32 3.86 -5.91
N ALA A 59 -13.76 5.07 -5.92
CA ALA A 59 -14.41 6.25 -6.49
C ALA A 59 -13.36 7.33 -6.78
N CYS A 60 -13.70 8.23 -7.69
CA CYS A 60 -12.87 9.41 -7.94
C CYS A 60 -13.75 10.62 -8.27
N ALA A 61 -13.29 11.80 -7.88
CA ALA A 61 -13.92 13.07 -8.20
C ALA A 61 -12.84 14.16 -8.20
N ASP A 62 -12.78 14.94 -9.29
CA ASP A 62 -11.77 15.99 -9.47
C ASP A 62 -10.34 15.43 -9.31
N ASN A 63 -9.57 15.96 -8.36
CA ASN A 63 -8.21 15.51 -8.08
C ASN A 63 -8.13 14.53 -6.90
N ARG A 64 -9.24 13.89 -6.53
CA ARG A 64 -9.32 12.99 -5.39
C ARG A 64 -9.73 11.59 -5.81
N ILE A 65 -9.13 10.60 -5.18
CA ILE A 65 -9.40 9.19 -5.44
C ILE A 65 -9.56 8.47 -4.10
N ALA A 66 -10.64 7.69 -3.98
CA ALA A 66 -10.84 6.77 -2.87
C ALA A 66 -10.48 5.36 -3.32
N VAL A 67 -9.70 4.65 -2.51
CA VAL A 67 -9.15 3.33 -2.83
C VAL A 67 -9.38 2.41 -1.63
N ARG A 68 -9.77 1.19 -1.90
CA ARG A 68 -9.66 0.12 -0.92
C ARG A 68 -8.50 -0.79 -1.29
N PHE A 69 -7.87 -1.41 -0.30
CA PHE A 69 -6.73 -2.28 -0.55
C PHE A 69 -6.63 -3.37 0.51
N ALA A 70 -5.87 -4.39 0.17
CA ALA A 70 -5.41 -5.39 1.13
C ALA A 70 -3.99 -5.79 0.77
N TYR A 71 -3.22 -6.17 1.78
CA TYR A 71 -1.90 -6.72 1.54
C TYR A 71 -1.61 -7.86 2.53
N GLU A 72 -0.77 -8.78 2.09
CA GLU A 72 -0.32 -9.89 2.91
C GLU A 72 1.16 -9.76 3.19
N TRP A 73 1.56 -10.13 4.37
CA TRP A 73 2.94 -10.05 4.84
C TRP A 73 3.14 -10.96 6.04
N HIS A 74 4.39 -11.24 6.37
CA HIS A 74 4.72 -11.93 7.62
C HIS A 74 5.78 -11.16 8.39
N ASP A 75 5.85 -11.39 9.69
CA ASP A 75 6.91 -10.85 10.55
C ASP A 75 8.16 -11.76 10.50
N ASP A 76 9.19 -11.40 11.23
CA ASP A 76 10.44 -12.15 11.30
C ASP A 76 10.34 -13.47 12.07
N SER A 77 9.21 -13.72 12.73
CA SER A 77 8.90 -14.99 13.40
C SER A 77 8.02 -15.91 12.55
N GLY A 78 7.70 -15.51 11.33
CA GLY A 78 6.89 -16.30 10.40
C GLY A 78 5.39 -16.22 10.64
N ASN A 79 4.92 -15.24 11.42
CA ASN A 79 3.48 -14.99 11.60
C ASN A 79 2.92 -14.22 10.44
N TRP A 80 1.91 -14.78 9.76
CA TRP A 80 1.28 -14.15 8.61
C TRP A 80 0.11 -13.25 9.02
N PHE A 81 -0.07 -12.19 8.23
CA PHE A 81 -1.16 -11.22 8.40
C PHE A 81 -1.74 -10.87 7.05
N ARG A 82 -3.05 -10.58 7.02
CA ARG A 82 -3.69 -9.84 5.94
C ARG A 82 -4.18 -8.52 6.51
N SER A 83 -3.70 -7.43 5.93
CA SER A 83 -4.07 -6.08 6.35
C SER A 83 -5.06 -5.51 5.36
N TYR A 84 -6.18 -5.00 5.87
CA TYR A 84 -7.24 -4.38 5.08
C TYR A 84 -7.21 -2.88 5.29
N GLY A 85 -7.33 -2.13 4.21
CA GLY A 85 -7.31 -0.69 4.32
C GLY A 85 -8.21 0.04 3.34
N ASN A 86 -8.52 1.26 3.74
CA ASN A 86 -9.15 2.25 2.88
C ASN A 86 -8.28 3.49 2.91
N GLU A 87 -8.07 4.11 1.76
CA GLU A 87 -7.26 5.31 1.69
C GLU A 87 -7.86 6.34 0.76
N ASN A 88 -7.58 7.59 1.06
CA ASN A 88 -7.99 8.74 0.27
C ASN A 88 -6.74 9.43 -0.27
N TRP A 89 -6.74 9.71 -1.55
CA TRP A 89 -5.64 10.38 -2.26
C TRP A 89 -6.09 11.73 -2.78
N GLU A 90 -5.18 12.71 -2.75
CA GLU A 90 -5.35 13.99 -3.41
C GLU A 90 -4.10 14.29 -4.23
N PHE A 91 -4.29 14.71 -5.48
CA PHE A 91 -3.22 14.99 -6.44
C PHE A 91 -3.08 16.49 -6.69
N ASN A 92 -1.85 16.92 -7.01
CA ASN A 92 -1.63 18.29 -7.49
C ASN A 92 -1.91 18.38 -9.00
N ALA A 93 -1.77 19.58 -9.57
CA ALA A 93 -2.04 19.80 -10.98
C ALA A 93 -1.09 19.04 -11.93
N GLN A 94 0.08 18.63 -11.45
CA GLN A 94 1.06 17.86 -12.22
C GLN A 94 0.85 16.34 -12.10
N GLY A 95 -0.16 15.88 -11.34
CA GLY A 95 -0.48 14.48 -11.19
C GLY A 95 0.31 13.74 -10.11
N PHE A 96 1.02 14.47 -9.23
CA PHE A 96 1.69 13.88 -8.08
C PHE A 96 0.78 13.91 -6.85
N MET A 97 0.87 12.86 -6.03
CA MET A 97 0.04 12.75 -4.83
C MET A 97 0.58 13.68 -3.74
N GLN A 98 -0.24 14.64 -3.33
CA GLN A 98 0.13 15.62 -2.30
C GLN A 98 -0.41 15.26 -0.93
N ARG A 99 -1.49 14.48 -0.84
CA ARG A 99 -2.05 14.01 0.43
C ARG A 99 -2.47 12.56 0.32
N ARG A 100 -2.25 11.82 1.40
CA ARG A 100 -2.71 10.44 1.53
C ARG A 100 -3.16 10.18 2.96
N PHE A 101 -4.38 9.67 3.11
CA PHE A 101 -4.92 9.28 4.41
C PHE A 101 -5.32 7.82 4.35
N ALA A 102 -4.67 6.99 5.15
CA ALA A 102 -4.90 5.54 5.15
C ALA A 102 -5.29 5.02 6.54
N SER A 103 -6.42 4.35 6.59
CA SER A 103 -6.86 3.59 7.76
C SER A 103 -6.70 2.10 7.48
N ILE A 104 -6.07 1.38 8.38
CA ILE A 104 -5.66 -0.01 8.14
C ILE A 104 -5.91 -0.82 9.42
N ASN A 105 -6.43 -2.04 9.25
CA ASN A 105 -6.53 -3.00 10.33
C ASN A 105 -5.94 -4.35 9.90
N ASP A 106 -5.29 -5.03 10.82
CA ASP A 106 -4.57 -6.26 10.57
C ASP A 106 -5.39 -7.47 11.05
N LEU A 107 -5.35 -8.54 10.24
CA LEU A 107 -5.94 -9.83 10.60
C LEU A 107 -4.82 -10.87 10.61
N PRO A 108 -4.53 -11.51 11.76
CA PRO A 108 -3.65 -12.68 11.76
C PRO A 108 -4.26 -13.81 10.93
N ILE A 109 -3.46 -14.41 10.06
CA ILE A 109 -3.86 -15.54 9.24
C ILE A 109 -2.83 -16.65 9.35
N SER A 110 -3.21 -17.86 8.94
CA SER A 110 -2.22 -18.92 8.74
C SER A 110 -1.56 -18.79 7.36
N GLU A 111 -0.43 -19.43 7.18
CA GLU A 111 0.22 -19.50 5.87
C GLU A 111 -0.72 -20.12 4.82
N ALA A 112 -1.50 -21.12 5.20
CA ALA A 112 -2.47 -21.76 4.32
C ALA A 112 -3.62 -20.86 3.88
N GLN A 113 -3.93 -19.82 4.66
CA GLN A 113 -4.99 -18.85 4.35
C GLN A 113 -4.55 -17.72 3.42
N ARG A 114 -3.29 -17.70 3.02
CA ARG A 114 -2.79 -16.69 2.07
C ARG A 114 -3.51 -16.80 0.73
N LYS A 115 -3.83 -15.64 0.17
CA LYS A 115 -4.49 -15.50 -1.13
C LYS A 115 -3.61 -14.81 -2.17
N PHE A 116 -2.57 -14.09 -1.74
CA PHE A 116 -1.68 -13.32 -2.61
C PHE A 116 -0.43 -14.16 -2.89
N ARG A 117 -0.48 -14.99 -3.93
CA ARG A 117 0.51 -16.04 -4.16
C ARG A 117 1.30 -15.89 -5.47
N TRP A 118 1.48 -14.66 -5.93
CA TRP A 118 2.39 -14.44 -7.05
C TRP A 118 3.83 -14.26 -6.55
N PRO A 119 4.85 -14.47 -7.42
CA PRO A 119 6.24 -14.13 -7.07
C PRO A 119 6.36 -12.67 -6.65
N LEU A 120 7.29 -12.36 -5.75
CA LEU A 120 7.47 -10.99 -5.26
C LEU A 120 7.64 -9.99 -6.41
N GLY A 121 7.09 -8.80 -6.22
CA GLY A 121 7.09 -7.74 -7.21
C GLY A 121 5.70 -7.47 -7.75
N ARG A 122 5.62 -7.02 -8.98
CA ARG A 122 4.37 -6.62 -9.63
C ARG A 122 3.39 -7.79 -9.69
N ARG A 123 2.13 -7.50 -9.34
CA ARG A 123 1.05 -8.50 -9.48
C ARG A 123 0.84 -8.82 -10.97
N PRO A 124 0.78 -10.11 -11.36
CA PRO A 124 0.45 -10.50 -12.74
C PRO A 124 -0.94 -10.01 -13.16
N ASP A 125 -1.10 -9.67 -14.44
CA ASP A 125 -2.37 -9.16 -14.96
C ASP A 125 -3.53 -10.15 -14.82
N ASP A 126 -3.23 -11.46 -14.84
CA ASP A 126 -4.20 -12.53 -14.70
C ASP A 126 -4.50 -12.92 -13.25
N HIS A 127 -3.79 -12.33 -12.27
CA HIS A 127 -4.08 -12.59 -10.86
C HIS A 127 -5.38 -11.91 -10.46
N PRO A 128 -6.29 -12.62 -9.74
CA PRO A 128 -7.57 -12.03 -9.34
C PRO A 128 -7.42 -10.79 -8.47
N GLY A 129 -8.36 -9.86 -8.61
CA GLY A 129 -8.46 -8.67 -7.77
C GLY A 129 -9.19 -8.96 -6.45
N LEU A 130 -9.36 -7.92 -5.62
CA LEU A 130 -9.97 -8.09 -4.29
C LEU A 130 -11.37 -8.68 -4.36
N SER A 131 -12.24 -8.15 -5.21
CA SER A 131 -13.63 -8.63 -5.33
C SER A 131 -13.71 -10.09 -5.73
N GLU A 132 -12.86 -10.51 -6.67
CA GLU A 132 -12.80 -11.88 -7.13
C GLU A 132 -12.28 -12.84 -6.06
N LEU A 133 -11.45 -12.35 -5.15
CA LEU A 133 -10.93 -13.10 -4.01
C LEU A 133 -11.89 -13.10 -2.82
N GLY A 134 -13.01 -12.37 -2.92
CA GLY A 134 -13.96 -12.24 -1.83
C GLY A 134 -13.51 -11.33 -0.69
N LEU A 135 -12.66 -10.40 -1.00
CA LEU A 135 -12.06 -9.48 -0.02
C LEU A 135 -12.61 -8.07 -0.15
#